data_c6430ca2cd8d02574c23fba60fb429f7
#
_entry.id   c6430ca2cd8d02574c23fba60fb429f7
#
_cell.length_a   1.000
_cell.length_b   1.000
_cell.length_c   1.000
_cell.angle_alpha   90.00
_cell.angle_beta   90.00
_cell.angle_gamma   90.00
#
_symmetry.space_group_name_H-M   'P 1'
#
loop_
_entity.id
_entity.type
_entity.pdbx_description
1 polymer ?
#
loop_
_entity_poly.entity_id
_entity_poly.type
_entity_poly.pdbx_seq_one_letter_code
_entity_poly.pdbx_strand_id
1 'polypeptide(L)'
;MLTSLVGSEMCIRDSLTLVLQRKSLEIPKSLTLNNECAVRVPNNKFTLNLINKVGKPLVMPSANKFKQLSPINSEMVFQQFIETNLLIVDDGKCKVGIESTLIKISDNKLNIIRPGFISLENVKKILPYMVISKYNKNLSFPGTSKKHYSPKKKIYLNVKNAKKKSAYINFGAHKRYQFKNLSKNRNLIEAAKNLYHFIFLADNDNQYKNISIAPIPYKKIGIAINDRLRRASK
;
A
#
# COMPACT_ATOMS: atom_id res chain seq x y z
N MET A 1 -1.89 -7.21 -26.47
CA MET A 1 -1.95 -5.76 -26.08
C MET A 1 -1.40 -5.44 -24.68
N LEU A 2 -0.91 -6.44 -23.94
CA LEU A 2 -0.24 -6.25 -22.63
C LEU A 2 1.30 -6.16 -22.74
N THR A 3 1.85 -6.38 -23.91
CA THR A 3 3.32 -6.39 -24.17
C THR A 3 3.93 -4.97 -24.21
N SER A 4 3.16 -3.93 -24.40
CA SER A 4 3.67 -2.54 -24.42
C SER A 4 3.79 -1.89 -23.02
N LEU A 5 3.42 -2.59 -21.95
CA LEU A 5 3.63 -2.16 -20.56
C LEU A 5 5.06 -2.43 -20.05
N VAL A 6 5.94 -2.91 -20.93
CA VAL A 6 7.25 -3.52 -20.60
C VAL A 6 8.40 -2.50 -20.47
N GLY A 7 8.21 -1.24 -20.77
CA GLY A 7 9.27 -0.23 -20.82
C GLY A 7 9.85 0.31 -19.51
N SER A 8 9.26 -0.02 -18.34
CA SER A 8 9.82 0.29 -17.01
C SER A 8 9.57 -0.87 -16.06
N GLU A 9 10.09 -2.01 -16.41
CA GLU A 9 9.68 -3.34 -15.92
C GLU A 9 9.75 -3.55 -14.40
N MET A 10 10.68 -2.93 -13.72
CA MET A 10 10.91 -3.23 -12.30
C MET A 10 9.90 -2.63 -11.33
N CYS A 11 9.31 -1.47 -11.65
CA CYS A 11 8.36 -0.81 -10.74
C CYS A 11 6.90 -1.22 -10.99
N ILE A 12 6.55 -1.63 -12.20
CA ILE A 12 5.16 -1.95 -12.57
C ILE A 12 4.73 -3.28 -11.96
N ARG A 13 5.57 -4.31 -12.01
CA ARG A 13 5.24 -5.66 -11.53
C ARG A 13 4.80 -5.68 -10.08
N ASP A 14 5.58 -5.09 -9.17
CA ASP A 14 5.23 -5.04 -7.74
C ASP A 14 4.17 -4.00 -7.38
N SER A 15 3.99 -2.99 -8.24
CA SER A 15 3.28 -1.77 -7.89
C SER A 15 1.97 -1.56 -8.62
N LEU A 16 1.60 -2.48 -9.54
CA LEU A 16 0.33 -2.47 -10.26
C LEU A 16 -0.43 -3.77 -10.04
N THR A 17 -1.71 -3.64 -9.72
CA THR A 17 -2.67 -4.75 -9.64
C THR A 17 -3.82 -4.45 -10.57
N LEU A 18 -4.20 -5.42 -11.39
CA LEU A 18 -5.30 -5.33 -12.35
C LEU A 18 -6.52 -6.09 -11.82
N VAL A 19 -7.69 -5.48 -11.94
CA VAL A 19 -8.95 -6.18 -11.77
C VAL A 19 -9.39 -6.70 -13.12
N LEU A 20 -9.48 -8.02 -13.24
CA LEU A 20 -9.80 -8.74 -14.47
C LEU A 20 -11.01 -9.64 -14.28
N GLN A 21 -11.77 -9.83 -15.36
CA GLN A 21 -12.85 -10.81 -15.42
C GLN A 21 -12.30 -12.23 -15.24
N ARG A 22 -12.94 -13.01 -14.39
CA ARG A 22 -12.65 -14.42 -14.22
C ARG A 22 -13.14 -15.19 -15.45
N LYS A 23 -12.24 -15.76 -16.21
CA LYS A 23 -12.54 -16.60 -17.37
C LYS A 23 -12.28 -18.09 -17.11
N SER A 24 -11.37 -18.41 -16.20
CA SER A 24 -11.01 -19.79 -15.87
C SER A 24 -11.83 -20.33 -14.69
N LEU A 25 -12.28 -21.58 -14.78
CA LEU A 25 -12.92 -22.30 -13.68
C LEU A 25 -11.92 -22.69 -12.58
N GLU A 26 -10.64 -22.70 -12.88
CA GLU A 26 -9.58 -22.99 -11.90
C GLU A 26 -9.47 -21.92 -10.80
N ILE A 27 -9.95 -20.69 -11.07
CA ILE A 27 -10.05 -19.65 -10.05
C ILE A 27 -11.37 -19.82 -9.29
N PRO A 28 -11.38 -20.18 -8.00
CA PRO A 28 -12.59 -20.34 -7.22
C PRO A 28 -13.43 -19.05 -7.18
N LYS A 29 -14.76 -19.18 -7.22
CA LYS A 29 -15.67 -18.02 -7.08
C LYS A 29 -15.47 -17.26 -5.78
N SER A 30 -15.09 -17.94 -4.70
CA SER A 30 -14.78 -17.33 -3.39
C SER A 30 -13.63 -16.31 -3.42
N LEU A 31 -12.76 -16.36 -4.43
CA LEU A 31 -11.67 -15.41 -4.65
C LEU A 31 -12.06 -14.24 -5.56
N THR A 32 -13.32 -14.16 -5.97
CA THR A 32 -13.81 -13.15 -6.89
C THR A 32 -14.86 -12.25 -6.26
N LEU A 33 -14.93 -11.03 -6.74
CA LEU A 33 -16.01 -10.08 -6.46
C LEU A 33 -16.72 -9.78 -7.78
N ASN A 34 -18.02 -10.06 -7.88
CA ASN A 34 -18.78 -9.91 -9.13
C ASN A 34 -18.12 -10.61 -10.33
N ASN A 35 -17.61 -11.82 -10.13
CA ASN A 35 -16.85 -12.57 -11.13
C ASN A 35 -15.55 -11.89 -11.60
N GLU A 36 -14.99 -10.98 -10.82
CA GLU A 36 -13.72 -10.29 -11.08
C GLU A 36 -12.69 -10.63 -10.00
N CYS A 37 -11.44 -10.74 -10.37
CA CYS A 37 -10.32 -10.97 -9.45
C CYS A 37 -9.22 -9.94 -9.63
N ALA A 38 -8.54 -9.63 -8.53
CA ALA A 38 -7.37 -8.75 -8.51
C ALA A 38 -6.10 -9.57 -8.75
N VAL A 39 -5.41 -9.32 -9.83
CA VAL A 39 -4.23 -10.08 -10.27
C VAL A 39 -3.01 -9.19 -10.34
N ARG A 40 -1.88 -9.69 -9.89
CA ARG A 40 -0.58 -9.03 -9.97
C ARG A 40 0.51 -10.03 -10.31
N VAL A 41 1.47 -9.62 -11.16
CA VAL A 41 2.73 -10.34 -11.38
C VAL A 41 3.76 -9.72 -10.45
N PRO A 42 4.31 -10.47 -9.47
CA PRO A 42 5.32 -9.94 -8.56
C PRO A 42 6.66 -9.75 -9.28
N ASN A 43 7.52 -8.88 -8.73
CA ASN A 43 8.92 -8.73 -9.17
C ASN A 43 9.91 -9.38 -8.19
N ASN A 44 9.41 -10.02 -7.16
CA ASN A 44 10.20 -10.70 -6.16
C ASN A 44 10.65 -12.07 -6.67
N LYS A 45 11.96 -12.33 -6.71
CA LYS A 45 12.54 -13.57 -7.25
C LYS A 45 12.07 -14.81 -6.50
N PHE A 46 12.03 -14.75 -5.16
CA PHE A 46 11.55 -15.87 -4.35
C PHE A 46 10.10 -16.22 -4.68
N THR A 47 9.24 -15.22 -4.73
CA THR A 47 7.81 -15.40 -5.05
C THR A 47 7.62 -15.94 -6.47
N LEU A 48 8.38 -15.45 -7.46
CA LEU A 48 8.31 -15.95 -8.84
C LEU A 48 8.76 -17.42 -8.92
N ASN A 49 9.84 -17.78 -8.25
CA ASN A 49 10.31 -19.16 -8.18
C ASN A 49 9.30 -20.09 -7.50
N LEU A 50 8.64 -19.60 -6.43
CA LEU A 50 7.58 -20.35 -5.76
C LEU A 50 6.39 -20.59 -6.70
N ILE A 51 5.90 -19.55 -7.39
CA ILE A 51 4.82 -19.66 -8.36
C ILE A 51 5.18 -20.65 -9.47
N ASN A 52 6.40 -20.57 -10.01
CA ASN A 52 6.87 -21.49 -11.05
C ASN A 52 6.95 -22.94 -10.57
N LYS A 53 7.42 -23.17 -9.33
CA LYS A 53 7.49 -24.53 -8.75
C LYS A 53 6.10 -25.12 -8.47
N VAL A 54 5.16 -24.28 -8.03
CA VAL A 54 3.78 -24.69 -7.78
C VAL A 54 3.01 -24.90 -9.09
N GLY A 55 3.41 -24.23 -10.17
CA GLY A 55 2.78 -24.30 -11.50
C GLY A 55 1.36 -23.68 -11.55
N LYS A 56 0.96 -22.91 -10.51
CA LYS A 56 -0.38 -22.31 -10.41
C LYS A 56 -0.29 -20.91 -9.77
N PRO A 57 -1.26 -20.02 -10.05
CA PRO A 57 -1.39 -18.76 -9.33
C PRO A 57 -1.55 -18.98 -7.82
N LEU A 58 -0.95 -18.11 -7.02
CA LEU A 58 -1.02 -18.14 -5.56
C LEU A 58 -1.93 -17.02 -5.03
N VAL A 59 -2.69 -17.33 -3.99
CA VAL A 59 -3.47 -16.34 -3.24
C VAL A 59 -2.57 -15.75 -2.17
N MET A 60 -2.24 -14.47 -2.29
CA MET A 60 -1.32 -13.78 -1.39
C MET A 60 -1.99 -12.56 -0.74
N PRO A 61 -2.63 -12.72 0.42
CA PRO A 61 -3.10 -11.57 1.20
C PRO A 61 -1.93 -10.81 1.81
N SER A 62 -2.18 -9.60 2.34
CA SER A 62 -1.20 -8.90 3.15
C SER A 62 -0.92 -9.66 4.45
N ALA A 63 0.36 -9.76 4.86
CA ALA A 63 0.78 -10.52 6.03
C ALA A 63 0.55 -9.73 7.33
N ASN A 64 -0.69 -9.29 7.59
CA ASN A 64 -1.10 -8.57 8.78
C ASN A 64 -2.46 -9.05 9.30
N LYS A 65 -2.72 -8.90 10.59
CA LYS A 65 -4.05 -9.08 11.16
C LYS A 65 -5.02 -8.05 10.55
N PHE A 66 -6.29 -8.45 10.41
CA PHE A 66 -7.33 -7.65 9.75
C PHE A 66 -7.39 -6.21 10.30
N LYS A 67 -7.42 -5.23 9.40
CA LYS A 67 -7.41 -3.78 9.67
C LYS A 67 -6.11 -3.20 10.26
N GLN A 68 -5.13 -4.01 10.65
CA GLN A 68 -3.87 -3.51 11.18
C GLN A 68 -2.93 -2.98 10.10
N LEU A 69 -1.79 -2.41 10.52
CA LEU A 69 -0.75 -1.90 9.63
C LEU A 69 -0.20 -3.00 8.73
N SER A 70 -0.04 -2.72 7.45
CA SER A 70 0.67 -3.64 6.55
C SER A 70 2.15 -3.67 6.91
N PRO A 71 2.73 -4.87 7.10
CA PRO A 71 4.14 -5.02 7.42
C PRO A 71 5.01 -4.69 6.21
N ILE A 72 6.20 -4.17 6.47
CA ILE A 72 7.21 -3.87 5.44
C ILE A 72 8.51 -4.69 5.62
N ASN A 73 8.58 -5.50 6.65
CA ASN A 73 9.68 -6.43 6.95
C ASN A 73 9.16 -7.62 7.77
N SER A 74 9.99 -8.65 7.91
CA SER A 74 9.71 -9.87 8.66
C SER A 74 9.41 -9.60 10.14
N GLU A 75 10.10 -8.67 10.79
CA GLU A 75 9.90 -8.29 12.19
C GLU A 75 8.45 -7.80 12.43
N MET A 76 7.92 -6.95 11.57
CA MET A 76 6.53 -6.48 11.68
C MET A 76 5.51 -7.59 11.47
N VAL A 77 5.82 -8.63 10.68
CA VAL A 77 5.00 -9.83 10.54
C VAL A 77 5.07 -10.65 11.82
N PHE A 78 6.28 -10.94 12.30
CA PHE A 78 6.50 -11.72 13.51
C PHE A 78 5.74 -11.15 14.70
N GLN A 79 5.83 -9.84 14.95
CA GLN A 79 5.14 -9.20 16.07
C GLN A 79 3.60 -9.26 15.96
N GLN A 80 3.04 -9.33 14.76
CA GLN A 80 1.59 -9.49 14.59
C GLN A 80 1.12 -10.94 14.78
N PHE A 81 2.00 -11.93 14.59
CA PHE A 81 1.68 -13.36 14.59
C PHE A 81 2.50 -14.16 15.59
N ILE A 82 3.04 -13.53 16.65
CA ILE A 82 3.92 -14.14 17.65
C ILE A 82 3.33 -15.39 18.31
N GLU A 83 2.02 -15.48 18.43
CA GLU A 83 1.31 -16.60 19.03
C GLU A 83 0.94 -17.71 18.01
N THR A 84 1.39 -17.57 16.76
CA THR A 84 1.07 -18.53 15.70
C THR A 84 2.33 -19.24 15.21
N ASN A 85 2.20 -20.51 14.84
CA ASN A 85 3.29 -21.27 14.22
C ASN A 85 3.37 -20.97 12.71
N LEU A 86 3.64 -19.70 12.37
CA LEU A 86 3.73 -19.22 10.99
C LEU A 86 5.18 -19.25 10.50
N LEU A 87 5.42 -19.94 9.37
CA LEU A 87 6.70 -19.85 8.68
C LEU A 87 6.85 -18.47 8.02
N ILE A 88 7.84 -17.71 8.44
CA ILE A 88 8.15 -16.38 7.86
C ILE A 88 9.43 -16.50 7.05
N VAL A 89 9.34 -16.23 5.75
CA VAL A 89 10.50 -16.12 4.87
C VAL A 89 10.92 -14.65 4.81
N ASP A 90 12.10 -14.35 5.32
CA ASP A 90 12.66 -13.00 5.29
C ASP A 90 13.40 -12.75 3.96
N ASP A 91 12.82 -11.94 3.09
CA ASP A 91 13.43 -11.46 1.84
C ASP A 91 13.79 -9.96 1.93
N GLY A 92 14.01 -9.50 3.15
CA GLY A 92 14.41 -8.13 3.46
C GLY A 92 13.26 -7.12 3.48
N LYS A 93 13.62 -5.84 3.50
CA LYS A 93 12.67 -4.74 3.63
C LYS A 93 11.97 -4.41 2.31
N CYS A 94 10.67 -4.16 2.36
CA CYS A 94 9.90 -3.75 1.19
C CYS A 94 10.47 -2.49 0.52
N LYS A 95 10.73 -2.57 -0.80
CA LYS A 95 11.33 -1.46 -1.57
C LYS A 95 10.41 -0.26 -1.72
N VAL A 96 9.09 -0.47 -1.70
CA VAL A 96 8.07 0.55 -2.01
C VAL A 96 7.40 1.12 -0.76
N GLY A 97 7.10 0.29 0.23
CA GLY A 97 6.56 0.67 1.54
C GLY A 97 5.05 0.93 1.61
N ILE A 98 4.34 1.01 0.47
CA ILE A 98 2.87 1.05 0.38
C ILE A 98 2.38 0.09 -0.69
N GLU A 99 1.09 -0.23 -0.68
CA GLU A 99 0.50 -1.20 -1.61
C GLU A 99 0.45 -0.69 -3.05
N SER A 100 0.30 -1.65 -3.96
CA SER A 100 0.15 -1.42 -5.40
C SER A 100 -1.05 -0.53 -5.74
N THR A 101 -0.95 0.18 -6.85
CA THR A 101 -2.09 0.83 -7.49
C THR A 101 -3.02 -0.24 -8.05
N LEU A 102 -4.30 -0.19 -7.67
CA LEU A 102 -5.33 -1.12 -8.14
C LEU A 102 -6.18 -0.42 -9.18
N ILE A 103 -6.18 -0.96 -10.39
CA ILE A 103 -6.94 -0.42 -11.53
C ILE A 103 -7.85 -1.47 -12.14
N LYS A 104 -8.96 -1.01 -12.70
CA LYS A 104 -9.85 -1.77 -13.58
C LYS A 104 -9.97 -1.05 -14.91
N ILE A 105 -9.87 -1.80 -15.99
CA ILE A 105 -10.08 -1.30 -17.34
C ILE A 105 -11.35 -1.92 -17.88
N SER A 106 -12.30 -1.09 -18.32
CA SER A 106 -13.54 -1.48 -18.98
C SER A 106 -13.94 -0.41 -19.98
N ASP A 107 -14.38 -0.81 -21.18
CA ASP A 107 -14.93 0.07 -22.21
C ASP A 107 -14.07 1.32 -22.48
N ASN A 108 -12.77 1.15 -22.68
CA ASN A 108 -11.78 2.22 -22.84
C ASN A 108 -11.70 3.22 -21.67
N LYS A 109 -12.30 2.87 -20.53
CA LYS A 109 -12.22 3.67 -19.29
C LYS A 109 -11.30 3.00 -18.30
N LEU A 110 -10.42 3.77 -17.69
CA LEU A 110 -9.53 3.34 -16.63
C LEU A 110 -10.07 3.83 -15.29
N ASN A 111 -10.41 2.89 -14.41
CA ASN A 111 -10.88 3.18 -13.05
C ASN A 111 -9.78 2.89 -12.04
N ILE A 112 -9.37 3.89 -11.28
CA ILE A 112 -8.49 3.67 -10.14
C ILE A 112 -9.35 3.29 -8.94
N ILE A 113 -9.23 2.04 -8.50
CA ILE A 113 -9.96 1.51 -7.34
C ILE A 113 -9.22 1.84 -6.04
N ARG A 114 -7.90 1.79 -6.07
CA ARG A 114 -7.04 2.12 -4.94
C ARG A 114 -5.78 2.82 -5.45
N PRO A 115 -5.53 4.09 -5.07
CA PRO A 115 -4.27 4.73 -5.38
C PRO A 115 -3.12 4.02 -4.67
N GLY A 116 -1.98 3.86 -5.32
CA GLY A 116 -0.81 3.18 -4.80
C GLY A 116 0.48 3.84 -5.29
N PHE A 117 1.55 3.06 -5.39
CA PHE A 117 2.87 3.57 -5.74
C PHE A 117 2.92 4.17 -7.17
N ILE A 118 2.24 3.54 -8.13
CA ILE A 118 2.14 4.09 -9.48
C ILE A 118 1.11 5.20 -9.48
N SER A 119 1.57 6.42 -9.76
CA SER A 119 0.71 7.59 -9.81
C SER A 119 -0.17 7.58 -11.06
N LEU A 120 -1.27 8.34 -11.01
CA LEU A 120 -2.17 8.53 -12.14
C LEU A 120 -1.45 9.08 -13.37
N GLU A 121 -0.54 10.02 -13.15
CA GLU A 121 0.27 10.63 -14.21
C GLU A 121 1.12 9.59 -14.93
N ASN A 122 1.68 8.62 -14.18
CA ASN A 122 2.47 7.52 -14.76
C ASN A 122 1.58 6.57 -15.57
N VAL A 123 0.38 6.26 -15.08
CA VAL A 123 -0.58 5.43 -15.82
C VAL A 123 -1.01 6.12 -17.12
N LYS A 124 -1.27 7.44 -17.09
CA LYS A 124 -1.61 8.23 -18.27
C LYS A 124 -0.53 8.24 -19.34
N LYS A 125 0.74 8.28 -18.94
CA LYS A 125 1.87 8.23 -19.90
C LYS A 125 1.90 6.92 -20.69
N ILE A 126 1.49 5.82 -20.06
CA ILE A 126 1.50 4.47 -20.67
C ILE A 126 0.22 4.23 -21.48
N LEU A 127 -0.88 4.77 -21.03
CA LEU A 127 -2.22 4.60 -21.64
C LEU A 127 -2.84 5.97 -21.96
N PRO A 128 -2.25 6.75 -22.89
CA PRO A 128 -2.66 8.15 -23.14
C PRO A 128 -4.08 8.26 -23.68
N TYR A 129 -4.56 7.23 -24.38
CA TYR A 129 -5.88 7.22 -25.03
C TYR A 129 -7.01 6.79 -24.10
N MET A 130 -6.71 6.37 -22.86
CA MET A 130 -7.77 5.92 -21.96
C MET A 130 -8.38 7.08 -21.18
N VAL A 131 -9.70 7.12 -21.16
CA VAL A 131 -10.46 8.05 -20.32
C VAL A 131 -10.36 7.57 -18.87
N ILE A 132 -9.82 8.42 -17.99
CA ILE A 132 -9.79 8.11 -16.58
C ILE A 132 -11.11 8.49 -15.95
N SER A 133 -11.84 7.50 -15.48
CA SER A 133 -13.03 7.73 -14.67
C SER A 133 -12.65 8.00 -13.22
N LYS A 134 -13.49 8.80 -12.56
CA LYS A 134 -13.31 9.07 -11.12
C LYS A 134 -13.35 7.75 -10.33
N TYR A 135 -12.52 7.70 -9.29
CA TYR A 135 -12.45 6.64 -8.31
C TYR A 135 -13.86 6.19 -7.84
N ASN A 136 -14.23 4.94 -8.13
CA ASN A 136 -15.49 4.38 -7.66
C ASN A 136 -15.33 3.81 -6.25
N LYS A 137 -15.86 4.51 -5.24
CA LYS A 137 -15.75 4.13 -3.82
C LYS A 137 -16.57 2.89 -3.43
N ASN A 138 -17.42 2.39 -4.31
CA ASN A 138 -18.37 1.32 -4.00
C ASN A 138 -17.83 -0.10 -4.25
N LEU A 139 -16.60 -0.23 -4.77
CA LEU A 139 -15.98 -1.53 -5.01
C LEU A 139 -15.19 -1.98 -3.78
N SER A 140 -15.54 -3.14 -3.24
CA SER A 140 -14.93 -3.72 -2.04
C SER A 140 -13.81 -4.69 -2.41
N PHE A 141 -12.63 -4.16 -2.73
CA PHE A 141 -11.40 -4.94 -2.90
C PHE A 141 -10.47 -4.81 -1.68
N PRO A 142 -9.46 -5.67 -1.52
CA PRO A 142 -8.49 -5.58 -0.43
C PRO A 142 -7.88 -4.17 -0.30
N GLY A 143 -7.88 -3.63 0.92
CA GLY A 143 -7.36 -2.29 1.20
C GLY A 143 -8.27 -1.12 0.79
N THR A 144 -9.54 -1.37 0.42
CA THR A 144 -10.52 -0.32 0.11
C THR A 144 -11.49 -0.02 1.26
N SER A 145 -11.45 -0.80 2.34
CA SER A 145 -12.29 -0.60 3.54
C SER A 145 -12.12 0.80 4.12
N LYS A 146 -13.21 1.35 4.69
CA LYS A 146 -13.20 2.69 5.30
C LYS A 146 -12.17 2.81 6.44
N LYS A 147 -12.05 1.78 7.29
CA LYS A 147 -11.03 1.65 8.33
C LYS A 147 -10.06 0.54 7.95
N HIS A 148 -8.79 0.87 7.78
CA HIS A 148 -7.70 -0.06 7.42
C HIS A 148 -6.35 0.59 7.75
N TYR A 149 -5.29 -0.21 7.86
CA TYR A 149 -3.94 0.27 8.20
C TYR A 149 -3.85 0.97 9.55
N SER A 150 -4.74 0.59 10.48
CA SER A 150 -4.90 1.31 11.74
C SER A 150 -3.92 0.80 12.79
N PRO A 151 -3.12 1.68 13.42
CA PRO A 151 -2.40 1.36 14.65
C PRO A 151 -3.40 1.28 15.83
N LYS A 152 -2.90 0.83 16.98
CA LYS A 152 -3.65 0.83 18.24
C LYS A 152 -3.90 2.26 18.75
N LYS A 153 -2.88 3.13 18.58
CA LYS A 153 -2.93 4.53 19.00
C LYS A 153 -3.68 5.40 18.01
N LYS A 154 -4.36 6.42 18.53
CA LYS A 154 -5.09 7.39 17.71
C LYS A 154 -4.13 8.22 16.86
N ILE A 155 -4.45 8.36 15.57
CA ILE A 155 -3.71 9.18 14.62
C ILE A 155 -4.42 10.53 14.42
N TYR A 156 -3.64 11.61 14.49
CA TYR A 156 -4.06 12.97 14.12
C TYR A 156 -3.33 13.37 12.85
N LEU A 157 -4.07 13.78 11.83
CA LEU A 157 -3.53 14.15 10.51
C LEU A 157 -3.38 15.67 10.38
N ASN A 158 -2.52 16.08 9.45
CA ASN A 158 -2.29 17.48 9.09
C ASN A 158 -1.88 18.36 10.28
N VAL A 159 -1.16 17.79 11.23
CA VAL A 159 -0.69 18.49 12.42
C VAL A 159 0.55 19.32 12.05
N LYS A 160 0.50 20.63 12.23
CA LYS A 160 1.62 21.53 11.92
C LYS A 160 2.73 21.50 12.99
N ASN A 161 2.37 21.28 14.25
CA ASN A 161 3.30 21.25 15.38
C ASN A 161 3.04 20.04 16.27
N ALA A 162 4.12 19.53 16.90
CA ALA A 162 4.02 18.42 17.83
C ALA A 162 3.04 18.72 18.98
N LYS A 163 2.14 17.76 19.28
CA LYS A 163 1.28 17.81 20.47
C LYS A 163 1.97 17.12 21.63
N LYS A 164 1.72 17.58 22.86
CA LYS A 164 2.24 16.94 24.08
C LYS A 164 1.88 15.45 24.10
N LYS A 165 2.82 14.58 24.45
CA LYS A 165 2.67 13.11 24.48
C LYS A 165 2.22 12.46 23.17
N SER A 166 2.48 13.11 22.03
CA SER A 166 2.22 12.57 20.69
C SER A 166 3.52 12.34 19.94
N ALA A 167 3.69 11.15 19.37
CA ALA A 167 4.78 10.87 18.44
C ALA A 167 4.57 11.68 17.16
N TYR A 168 5.30 12.76 17.00
CA TYR A 168 5.17 13.62 15.83
C TYR A 168 6.04 13.10 14.69
N ILE A 169 5.38 12.60 13.64
CA ILE A 169 6.01 12.16 12.40
C ILE A 169 5.98 13.32 11.41
N ASN A 170 7.13 13.91 11.16
CA ASN A 170 7.30 15.09 10.33
C ASN A 170 7.45 14.75 8.83
N PHE A 171 7.32 15.77 7.98
CA PHE A 171 7.64 15.73 6.55
C PHE A 171 8.21 17.07 6.10
N GLY A 172 9.46 17.08 5.64
CA GLY A 172 10.20 18.28 5.26
C GLY A 172 11.24 18.69 6.30
N ALA A 173 11.50 19.99 6.45
CA ALA A 173 12.54 20.50 7.33
C ALA A 173 12.43 19.93 8.75
N HIS A 174 13.58 19.76 9.39
CA HIS A 174 13.66 19.23 10.75
C HIS A 174 12.91 20.11 11.74
N LYS A 175 12.16 19.48 12.67
CA LYS A 175 11.51 20.15 13.79
C LYS A 175 12.10 19.63 15.10
N ARG A 176 12.31 20.55 16.07
CA ARG A 176 12.97 20.24 17.35
C ARG A 176 12.32 19.08 18.12
N TYR A 177 11.01 18.97 18.08
CA TYR A 177 10.25 17.96 18.82
C TYR A 177 9.59 16.96 17.87
N GLN A 178 10.33 16.38 16.93
CA GLN A 178 9.83 15.32 16.07
C GLN A 178 10.27 13.95 16.59
N PHE A 179 9.38 12.96 16.48
CA PHE A 179 9.69 11.55 16.73
C PHE A 179 10.50 10.97 15.57
N LYS A 180 9.98 11.10 14.36
CA LYS A 180 10.62 10.67 13.11
C LYS A 180 10.29 11.66 12.00
N ASN A 181 10.98 11.54 10.86
CA ASN A 181 10.74 12.37 9.68
C ASN A 181 10.60 11.48 8.45
N LEU A 182 9.45 11.51 7.80
CA LEU A 182 9.17 10.70 6.61
C LEU A 182 10.15 11.01 5.46
N SER A 183 10.51 12.27 5.28
CA SER A 183 11.55 12.73 4.37
C SER A 183 11.96 14.16 4.71
N LYS A 184 13.22 14.38 5.01
CA LYS A 184 13.78 15.73 5.27
C LYS A 184 13.70 16.63 4.03
N ASN A 185 13.89 16.04 2.85
CA ASN A 185 13.92 16.71 1.55
C ASN A 185 12.56 16.75 0.85
N ARG A 186 11.45 16.44 1.58
CA ARG A 186 10.10 16.38 1.02
C ARG A 186 9.95 15.42 -0.16
N ASN A 187 10.76 14.36 -0.21
CA ASN A 187 10.64 13.31 -1.21
C ASN A 187 9.47 12.38 -0.84
N LEU A 188 8.45 12.34 -1.69
CA LEU A 188 7.25 11.55 -1.45
C LEU A 188 7.49 10.03 -1.58
N ILE A 189 8.49 9.60 -2.36
CA ILE A 189 8.85 8.17 -2.49
C ILE A 189 9.49 7.70 -1.18
N GLU A 190 10.42 8.49 -0.64
CA GLU A 190 11.03 8.24 0.67
C GLU A 190 9.97 8.23 1.78
N ALA A 191 9.04 9.18 1.73
CA ALA A 191 7.93 9.24 2.69
C ALA A 191 7.03 8.00 2.64
N ALA A 192 6.73 7.49 1.45
CA ALA A 192 5.96 6.26 1.27
C ALA A 192 6.68 5.03 1.87
N LYS A 193 8.00 4.92 1.64
CA LYS A 193 8.84 3.84 2.21
C LYS A 193 8.87 3.85 3.73
N ASN A 194 8.86 5.03 4.33
CA ASN A 194 9.00 5.19 5.77
C ASN A 194 7.65 5.17 6.52
N LEU A 195 6.52 5.32 5.81
CA LEU A 195 5.21 5.56 6.39
C LEU A 195 4.82 4.52 7.44
N TYR A 196 4.68 3.26 7.04
CA TYR A 196 4.21 2.21 7.95
C TYR A 196 5.24 1.87 9.03
N HIS A 197 6.52 1.95 8.69
CA HIS A 197 7.58 1.73 9.68
C HIS A 197 7.52 2.74 10.83
N PHE A 198 7.41 4.03 10.52
CA PHE A 198 7.40 5.05 11.57
C PHE A 198 6.09 5.09 12.34
N ILE A 199 4.95 4.76 11.71
CA ILE A 199 3.70 4.56 12.43
C ILE A 199 3.82 3.36 13.38
N PHE A 200 4.40 2.25 12.93
CA PHE A 200 4.62 1.06 13.75
C PHE A 200 5.54 1.33 14.95
N LEU A 201 6.66 2.01 14.75
CA LEU A 201 7.55 2.41 15.85
C LEU A 201 6.81 3.32 16.85
N ALA A 202 6.04 4.30 16.37
CA ALA A 202 5.28 5.19 17.22
C ALA A 202 4.16 4.48 18.00
N ASP A 203 3.54 3.46 17.37
CA ASP A 203 2.47 2.67 17.98
C ASP A 203 2.99 1.79 19.15
N ASN A 204 4.22 1.32 19.03
CA ASN A 204 4.86 0.46 20.04
C ASN A 204 5.70 1.24 21.08
N ASP A 205 5.91 2.54 20.93
CA ASP A 205 6.66 3.35 21.89
C ASP A 205 5.73 3.88 23.01
N ASN A 206 5.88 3.32 24.21
CA ASN A 206 5.04 3.63 25.37
C ASN A 206 5.16 5.07 25.89
N GLN A 207 6.18 5.83 25.46
CA GLN A 207 6.33 7.24 25.82
C GLN A 207 5.21 8.12 25.21
N TYR A 208 4.60 7.68 24.12
CA TYR A 208 3.58 8.43 23.39
C TYR A 208 2.20 7.80 23.53
N LYS A 209 1.18 8.64 23.75
CA LYS A 209 -0.23 8.21 23.79
C LYS A 209 -0.91 8.25 22.43
N ASN A 210 -0.41 9.06 21.51
CA ASN A 210 -1.00 9.34 20.20
C ASN A 210 0.08 9.49 19.15
N ILE A 211 -0.32 9.47 17.89
CA ILE A 211 0.52 9.72 16.72
C ILE A 211 0.01 10.97 16.02
N SER A 212 0.90 11.90 15.69
CA SER A 212 0.59 13.10 14.92
C SER A 212 1.39 13.11 13.63
N ILE A 213 0.73 13.29 12.49
CA ILE A 213 1.35 13.28 11.17
C ILE A 213 1.32 14.68 10.57
N ALA A 214 2.47 15.15 10.09
CA ALA A 214 2.58 16.39 9.35
C ALA A 214 1.76 16.38 8.05
N PRO A 215 1.38 17.56 7.50
CA PRO A 215 0.72 17.64 6.21
C PRO A 215 1.57 17.03 5.08
N ILE A 216 0.99 16.13 4.30
CA ILE A 216 1.61 15.53 3.12
C ILE A 216 0.95 16.10 1.87
N PRO A 217 1.71 16.58 0.86
CA PRO A 217 1.16 17.12 -0.38
C PRO A 217 0.26 16.11 -1.11
N TYR A 218 -0.92 16.57 -1.54
CA TYR A 218 -1.91 15.74 -2.26
C TYR A 218 -1.63 15.70 -3.77
N LYS A 219 -0.45 15.19 -4.14
CA LYS A 219 0.00 15.05 -5.54
C LYS A 219 0.83 13.78 -5.72
N LYS A 220 0.85 13.23 -6.93
CA LYS A 220 1.60 12.00 -7.26
C LYS A 220 1.34 10.88 -6.22
N ILE A 221 2.40 10.22 -5.73
CA ILE A 221 2.31 9.19 -4.68
C ILE A 221 1.76 9.73 -3.34
N GLY A 222 1.80 11.05 -3.10
CA GLY A 222 1.20 11.66 -1.92
C GLY A 222 -0.32 11.46 -1.84
N ILE A 223 -1.02 11.24 -2.95
CA ILE A 223 -2.43 10.86 -2.98
C ILE A 223 -2.62 9.50 -2.29
N ALA A 224 -1.74 8.53 -2.59
CA ALA A 224 -1.77 7.21 -1.97
C ALA A 224 -1.42 7.27 -0.48
N ILE A 225 -0.39 8.04 -0.09
CA ILE A 225 -0.03 8.25 1.32
C ILE A 225 -1.23 8.82 2.10
N ASN A 226 -1.85 9.88 1.60
CA ASN A 226 -3.01 10.49 2.25
C ASN A 226 -4.23 9.55 2.31
N ASP A 227 -4.44 8.69 1.30
CA ASP A 227 -5.49 7.67 1.35
C ASP A 227 -5.25 6.68 2.49
N ARG A 228 -4.01 6.19 2.67
CA ARG A 228 -3.63 5.29 3.77
C ARG A 228 -3.81 5.95 5.13
N LEU A 229 -3.32 7.15 5.28
CA LEU A 229 -3.43 7.93 6.52
C LEU A 229 -4.88 8.18 6.91
N ARG A 230 -5.74 8.57 5.96
CA ARG A 230 -7.17 8.78 6.21
C ARG A 230 -7.89 7.51 6.67
N ARG A 231 -7.52 6.33 6.15
CA ARG A 231 -8.06 5.04 6.58
C ARG A 231 -7.54 4.64 7.95
N ALA A 232 -6.26 4.90 8.21
CA ALA A 232 -5.60 4.60 9.47
C ALA A 232 -6.12 5.44 10.65
N SER A 233 -6.61 6.66 10.38
CA SER A 233 -7.10 7.59 11.40
C SER A 233 -8.57 7.39 11.78
N LYS A 234 -9.29 6.45 11.16
CA LYS A 234 -10.67 6.08 11.47
C LYS A 234 -10.71 4.91 12.45
#